data_a6876a87c9767060cc258527335e8bbc
#
_entry.id   a6876a87c9767060cc258527335e8bbc
#
_cell.length_a   1.000
_cell.length_b   1.000
_cell.length_c   1.000
_cell.angle_alpha   90.00
_cell.angle_beta   90.00
_cell.angle_gamma   90.00
#
_symmetry.space_group_name_H-M   'P 1'
#
loop_
_entity.id
_entity.type
_entity.pdbx_description
1 polymer ?
#
loop_
_entity_poly.entity_id
_entity_poly.type
_entity_poly.pdbx_seq_one_letter_code
_entity_poly.pdbx_strand_id
1 'polypeptide(L)'
;MPRKNRFTFPKSAGDLIGAHISTKGGLHTAFERAAAIHASAMAIFAKNSNQWKGKDLTPEICAEFTEKRTVKPVLTHASYLINLATTNEEFHRKSIDAFVDELDRAERLGIHAVVLHPGAHMGAGVESGLDQIARSLDRIHAMVPEHKVVTLLETAAGQGSCLGCSFEELGKILQRVDDRSRVGVCVDTCHIFASGYDIRTPAGYEETIEKLEEHVGIENVGAFHLNDSKKHLGSRVDRHEHIGKGQLGLDAFGLVLNDPRFARIPKILETPKTVETESDRTNITALRALLVAA
;
A
#
# COMPACT_ATOMS: atom_id res chain seq x y z
N MET A 1 -12.00 -12.59 -21.19
CA MET A 1 -12.56 -11.46 -20.42
C MET A 1 -11.57 -11.11 -19.31
N PRO A 2 -11.23 -9.84 -19.08
CA PRO A 2 -10.38 -9.48 -17.95
C PRO A 2 -11.03 -9.96 -16.65
N ARG A 3 -10.24 -10.58 -15.79
CA ARG A 3 -10.70 -11.03 -14.47
C ARG A 3 -11.13 -9.81 -13.66
N LYS A 4 -12.28 -9.89 -12.99
CA LYS A 4 -12.74 -8.80 -12.12
C LYS A 4 -11.83 -8.73 -10.90
N ASN A 5 -11.42 -7.52 -10.52
CA ASN A 5 -10.70 -7.30 -9.29
C ASN A 5 -11.49 -7.84 -8.10
N ARG A 6 -10.85 -8.61 -7.24
CA ARG A 6 -11.49 -9.27 -6.08
C ARG A 6 -11.67 -8.34 -4.88
N PHE A 7 -10.93 -7.24 -4.84
CA PHE A 7 -11.09 -6.24 -3.77
C PHE A 7 -12.24 -5.30 -4.13
N THR A 8 -13.32 -5.40 -3.39
CA THR A 8 -14.46 -4.49 -3.52
C THR A 8 -14.45 -3.52 -2.37
N PHE A 9 -13.95 -2.33 -2.61
CA PHE A 9 -14.10 -1.25 -1.65
C PHE A 9 -15.51 -0.66 -1.74
N PRO A 10 -16.07 -0.15 -0.60
CA PRO A 10 -17.36 0.54 -0.63
C PRO A 10 -17.35 1.60 -1.71
N LYS A 11 -18.43 1.69 -2.50
CA LYS A 11 -18.59 2.75 -3.48
C LYS A 11 -18.46 4.09 -2.77
N SER A 12 -17.34 4.80 -2.98
CA SER A 12 -17.29 6.23 -2.73
C SER A 12 -17.89 6.95 -3.93
N ALA A 13 -18.42 8.13 -3.70
CA ALA A 13 -18.93 8.98 -4.79
C ALA A 13 -17.80 9.65 -5.59
N GLY A 14 -16.54 9.21 -5.45
CA GLY A 14 -15.36 9.89 -5.98
C GLY A 14 -14.38 8.97 -6.71
N ASP A 15 -13.27 9.56 -7.08
CA ASP A 15 -12.16 9.01 -7.86
C ASP A 15 -11.24 8.06 -7.09
N LEU A 16 -11.50 7.82 -5.80
CA LEU A 16 -10.69 7.03 -4.88
C LEU A 16 -9.23 7.52 -4.73
N ILE A 17 -9.01 8.82 -4.93
CA ILE A 17 -7.71 9.46 -4.75
C ILE A 17 -7.62 10.06 -3.34
N GLY A 18 -6.50 9.85 -2.68
CA GLY A 18 -6.24 10.40 -1.36
C GLY A 18 -4.77 10.36 -0.98
N ALA A 19 -4.50 10.46 0.30
CA ALA A 19 -3.14 10.50 0.82
C ALA A 19 -3.01 9.71 2.11
N HIS A 20 -1.76 9.46 2.51
CA HIS A 20 -1.43 8.98 3.84
C HIS A 20 -1.57 10.13 4.84
N ILE A 21 -2.55 10.04 5.73
CA ILE A 21 -2.99 11.13 6.61
C ILE A 21 -2.46 10.94 8.02
N SER A 22 -1.99 12.04 8.61
CA SER A 22 -1.53 12.08 10.01
C SER A 22 -2.69 11.82 10.99
N THR A 23 -2.45 10.94 11.96
CA THR A 23 -3.36 10.65 13.08
C THR A 23 -2.99 11.40 14.37
N LYS A 24 -2.19 12.46 14.27
CA LYS A 24 -1.82 13.30 15.42
C LYS A 24 -3.06 13.89 16.09
N GLY A 25 -3.21 13.66 17.37
CA GLY A 25 -4.39 14.06 18.15
C GLY A 25 -5.48 13.00 18.28
N GLY A 26 -5.33 11.83 17.60
CA GLY A 26 -6.27 10.72 17.63
C GLY A 26 -6.59 10.21 16.23
N LEU A 27 -6.97 8.92 16.12
CA LEU A 27 -7.25 8.31 14.82
C LEU A 27 -8.38 9.03 14.05
N HIS A 28 -9.40 9.48 14.75
CA HIS A 28 -10.56 10.20 14.20
C HIS A 28 -10.20 11.53 13.55
N THR A 29 -9.13 12.21 14.02
CA THR A 29 -8.72 13.51 13.46
C THR A 29 -8.23 13.42 12.01
N ALA A 30 -7.89 12.22 11.55
CA ALA A 30 -7.49 12.01 10.16
C ALA A 30 -8.61 12.37 9.17
N PHE A 31 -9.89 12.22 9.55
CA PHE A 31 -11.00 12.54 8.65
C PHE A 31 -11.14 14.03 8.36
N GLU A 32 -10.89 14.90 9.34
CA GLU A 32 -10.88 16.35 9.14
C GLU A 32 -9.75 16.77 8.20
N ARG A 33 -8.56 16.18 8.36
CA ARG A 33 -7.42 16.42 7.46
C ARG A 33 -7.67 15.89 6.04
N ALA A 34 -8.28 14.72 5.91
CA ALA A 34 -8.67 14.17 4.63
C ALA A 34 -9.70 15.07 3.91
N ALA A 35 -10.68 15.61 4.64
CA ALA A 35 -11.64 16.56 4.10
C ALA A 35 -10.97 17.87 3.65
N ALA A 36 -10.00 18.40 4.40
CA ALA A 36 -9.27 19.62 4.08
C ALA A 36 -8.47 19.52 2.77
N ILE A 37 -8.09 18.34 2.35
CA ILE A 37 -7.41 18.06 1.05
C ILE A 37 -8.36 17.50 -0.01
N HIS A 38 -9.66 17.44 0.28
CA HIS A 38 -10.67 16.83 -0.60
C HIS A 38 -10.39 15.37 -0.98
N ALA A 39 -9.79 14.59 -0.08
CA ALA A 39 -9.52 13.18 -0.33
C ALA A 39 -10.81 12.34 -0.40
N SER A 40 -10.89 11.42 -1.35
CA SER A 40 -11.98 10.44 -1.48
C SER A 40 -11.59 9.03 -1.02
N ALA A 41 -10.31 8.83 -0.70
CA ALA A 41 -9.73 7.68 -0.04
C ALA A 41 -8.64 8.14 0.93
N MET A 42 -8.19 7.32 1.86
CA MET A 42 -7.02 7.65 2.69
C MET A 42 -6.32 6.41 3.22
N ALA A 43 -5.03 6.56 3.58
CA ALA A 43 -4.32 5.63 4.43
C ALA A 43 -3.89 6.33 5.74
N ILE A 44 -3.73 5.54 6.80
CA ILE A 44 -3.24 6.00 8.10
C ILE A 44 -2.28 4.97 8.71
N PHE A 45 -1.47 5.38 9.67
CA PHE A 45 -0.90 4.45 10.64
C PHE A 45 -1.89 4.26 11.80
N ALA A 46 -2.31 3.02 12.06
CA ALA A 46 -3.19 2.70 13.19
C ALA A 46 -2.47 2.73 14.55
N LYS A 47 -1.13 2.77 14.52
CA LYS A 47 -0.21 3.02 15.65
C LYS A 47 1.03 3.76 15.13
N ASN A 48 1.93 4.15 16.04
CA ASN A 48 3.19 4.78 15.63
C ASN A 48 4.02 3.82 14.75
N SER A 49 4.39 4.27 13.55
CA SER A 49 5.12 3.49 12.54
C SER A 49 6.53 3.04 12.97
N ASN A 50 7.08 3.64 14.03
CA ASN A 50 8.41 3.34 14.57
C ASN A 50 8.35 2.63 15.94
N GLN A 51 7.22 2.01 16.29
CA GLN A 51 7.04 1.30 17.54
C GLN A 51 6.43 -0.09 17.30
N TRP A 52 6.93 -1.09 18.06
CA TRP A 52 6.40 -2.46 18.01
C TRP A 52 4.98 -2.56 18.58
N LYS A 53 4.69 -1.82 19.64
CA LYS A 53 3.36 -1.78 20.27
C LYS A 53 2.75 -0.39 20.15
N GLY A 54 1.47 -0.35 19.84
CA GLY A 54 0.66 0.85 19.90
C GLY A 54 0.06 1.05 21.30
N LYS A 55 -0.54 2.22 21.52
CA LYS A 55 -1.44 2.44 22.66
C LYS A 55 -2.65 1.54 22.52
N ASP A 56 -3.29 1.20 23.65
CA ASP A 56 -4.51 0.40 23.61
C ASP A 56 -5.59 1.06 22.75
N LEU A 57 -6.19 0.25 21.90
CA LEU A 57 -7.31 0.67 21.08
C LEU A 57 -8.60 0.36 21.84
N THR A 58 -9.11 1.35 22.60
CA THR A 58 -10.32 1.14 23.42
C THR A 58 -11.58 1.13 22.54
N PRO A 59 -12.72 0.55 23.02
CA PRO A 59 -14.00 0.59 22.32
C PRO A 59 -14.45 2.03 21.99
N GLU A 60 -14.16 2.99 22.87
CA GLU A 60 -14.52 4.40 22.68
C GLU A 60 -13.74 5.01 21.49
N ILE A 61 -12.44 4.71 21.36
CA ILE A 61 -11.62 5.15 20.22
C ILE A 61 -12.17 4.57 18.92
N CYS A 62 -12.55 3.29 18.92
CA CYS A 62 -13.15 2.64 17.74
C CYS A 62 -14.50 3.27 17.38
N ALA A 63 -15.35 3.55 18.39
CA ALA A 63 -16.64 4.19 18.19
C ALA A 63 -16.47 5.61 17.61
N GLU A 64 -15.58 6.42 18.19
CA GLU A 64 -15.29 7.77 17.71
C GLU A 64 -14.73 7.76 16.28
N PHE A 65 -13.81 6.83 15.96
CA PHE A 65 -13.30 6.67 14.60
C PHE A 65 -14.42 6.32 13.61
N THR A 66 -15.35 5.48 14.02
CA THR A 66 -16.47 5.04 13.17
C THR A 66 -17.49 6.17 12.97
N GLU A 67 -17.81 6.92 14.03
CA GLU A 67 -18.73 8.05 14.01
C GLU A 67 -18.23 9.19 13.10
N LYS A 68 -16.93 9.50 13.21
CA LYS A 68 -16.31 10.57 12.44
C LYS A 68 -15.91 10.19 11.00
N ARG A 69 -16.18 8.95 10.60
CA ARG A 69 -15.79 8.45 9.28
C ARG A 69 -16.54 9.15 8.14
N THR A 70 -15.86 10.05 7.45
CA THR A 70 -16.39 10.78 6.28
C THR A 70 -15.78 10.33 4.96
N VAL A 71 -14.67 9.55 5.00
CA VAL A 71 -13.94 9.09 3.82
C VAL A 71 -13.90 7.56 3.78
N LYS A 72 -14.12 6.98 2.61
CA LYS A 72 -14.02 5.54 2.32
C LYS A 72 -13.51 5.34 0.89
N PRO A 73 -12.59 4.38 0.64
CA PRO A 73 -12.00 3.46 1.61
C PRO A 73 -10.96 4.12 2.52
N VAL A 74 -10.73 3.49 3.67
CA VAL A 74 -9.58 3.75 4.54
C VAL A 74 -8.69 2.51 4.52
N LEU A 75 -7.39 2.70 4.34
CA LEU A 75 -6.35 1.68 4.48
C LEU A 75 -5.51 1.99 5.72
N THR A 76 -4.80 0.98 6.24
CA THR A 76 -3.68 1.24 7.16
C THR A 76 -2.38 0.81 6.51
N HIS A 77 -1.29 1.43 6.93
CA HIS A 77 0.06 0.98 6.62
C HIS A 77 0.70 0.41 7.89
N ALA A 78 1.35 -0.74 7.77
CA ALA A 78 2.02 -1.39 8.88
C ALA A 78 3.32 -0.66 9.27
N SER A 79 3.78 -0.89 10.50
CA SER A 79 5.04 -0.33 10.99
C SER A 79 6.23 -0.75 10.13
N TYR A 80 7.15 0.19 9.87
CA TYR A 80 8.41 -0.05 9.15
C TYR A 80 9.38 -1.01 9.87
N LEU A 81 9.14 -1.31 11.14
CA LEU A 81 9.94 -2.25 11.92
C LEU A 81 9.69 -3.71 11.54
N ILE A 82 8.54 -3.99 10.92
CA ILE A 82 8.13 -5.36 10.59
C ILE A 82 8.95 -5.88 9.42
N ASN A 83 9.59 -7.03 9.61
CA ASN A 83 10.28 -7.78 8.58
C ASN A 83 9.93 -9.26 8.71
N LEU A 84 8.99 -9.73 7.87
CA LEU A 84 8.54 -11.12 7.89
C LEU A 84 9.54 -12.10 7.27
N ALA A 85 10.60 -11.59 6.61
CA ALA A 85 11.65 -12.38 5.96
C ALA A 85 12.91 -12.53 6.82
N THR A 86 12.99 -11.89 7.99
CA THR A 86 14.20 -11.93 8.81
C THR A 86 14.48 -13.33 9.36
N THR A 87 15.77 -13.71 9.36
CA THR A 87 16.26 -14.97 9.95
C THR A 87 16.58 -14.87 11.45
N ASN A 88 16.55 -13.66 12.01
CA ASN A 88 16.71 -13.48 13.44
C ASN A 88 15.40 -13.86 14.15
N GLU A 89 15.42 -14.91 14.94
CA GLU A 89 14.22 -15.48 15.58
C GLU A 89 13.49 -14.49 16.50
N GLU A 90 14.23 -13.66 17.25
CA GLU A 90 13.62 -12.66 18.14
C GLU A 90 12.91 -11.56 17.34
N PHE A 91 13.58 -11.01 16.32
CA PHE A 91 12.98 -10.01 15.45
C PHE A 91 11.83 -10.57 14.62
N HIS A 92 11.93 -11.82 14.18
CA HIS A 92 10.86 -12.49 13.44
C HIS A 92 9.61 -12.64 14.31
N ARG A 93 9.75 -13.11 15.58
CA ARG A 93 8.63 -13.19 16.51
C ARG A 93 8.01 -11.81 16.76
N LYS A 94 8.84 -10.78 17.02
CA LYS A 94 8.36 -9.40 17.19
C LYS A 94 7.61 -8.90 15.95
N SER A 95 8.07 -9.25 14.76
CA SER A 95 7.42 -8.87 13.49
C SER A 95 6.05 -9.54 13.35
N ILE A 96 5.94 -10.83 13.66
CA ILE A 96 4.66 -11.55 13.65
C ILE A 96 3.70 -10.93 14.66
N ASP A 97 4.11 -10.77 15.93
CA ASP A 97 3.27 -10.20 17.00
C ASP A 97 2.80 -8.79 16.66
N ALA A 98 3.70 -7.96 16.09
CA ALA A 98 3.38 -6.60 15.68
C ALA A 98 2.41 -6.56 14.49
N PHE A 99 2.52 -7.51 13.55
CA PHE A 99 1.62 -7.54 12.41
C PHE A 99 0.24 -8.12 12.77
N VAL A 100 0.17 -9.06 13.68
CA VAL A 100 -1.11 -9.49 14.30
C VAL A 100 -1.83 -8.29 14.95
N ASP A 101 -1.10 -7.44 15.70
CA ASP A 101 -1.67 -6.21 16.29
C ASP A 101 -2.15 -5.22 15.20
N GLU A 102 -1.43 -5.09 14.06
CA GLU A 102 -1.90 -4.25 12.93
C GLU A 102 -3.21 -4.76 12.33
N LEU A 103 -3.33 -6.08 12.13
CA LEU A 103 -4.55 -6.70 11.61
C LEU A 103 -5.72 -6.58 12.61
N ASP A 104 -5.48 -6.80 13.91
CA ASP A 104 -6.51 -6.62 14.96
C ASP A 104 -7.02 -5.17 15.00
N ARG A 105 -6.12 -4.20 14.95
CA ARG A 105 -6.48 -2.78 14.91
C ARG A 105 -7.31 -2.45 13.67
N ALA A 106 -6.90 -2.92 12.51
CA ALA A 106 -7.63 -2.70 11.26
C ALA A 106 -9.04 -3.32 11.33
N GLU A 107 -9.18 -4.56 11.81
CA GLU A 107 -10.47 -5.24 11.98
C GLU A 107 -11.39 -4.44 12.91
N ARG A 108 -10.90 -4.06 14.09
CA ARG A 108 -11.68 -3.30 15.12
C ARG A 108 -12.06 -1.90 14.66
N LEU A 109 -11.26 -1.28 13.79
CA LEU A 109 -11.55 0.00 13.15
C LEU A 109 -12.47 -0.15 11.92
N GLY A 110 -12.83 -1.38 11.50
CA GLY A 110 -13.57 -1.64 10.28
C GLY A 110 -12.83 -1.18 9.02
N ILE A 111 -11.51 -1.36 9.00
CA ILE A 111 -10.62 -1.09 7.87
C ILE A 111 -10.35 -2.41 7.16
N HIS A 112 -10.46 -2.43 5.82
CA HIS A 112 -10.46 -3.67 5.05
C HIS A 112 -9.08 -4.17 4.65
N ALA A 113 -8.06 -3.31 4.66
CA ALA A 113 -6.73 -3.71 4.22
C ALA A 113 -5.61 -2.99 4.99
N VAL A 114 -4.52 -3.74 5.19
CA VAL A 114 -3.25 -3.26 5.74
C VAL A 114 -2.17 -3.41 4.67
N VAL A 115 -1.53 -2.31 4.30
CA VAL A 115 -0.35 -2.31 3.42
C VAL A 115 0.88 -2.70 4.24
N LEU A 116 1.71 -3.57 3.69
CA LEU A 116 2.92 -4.09 4.34
C LEU A 116 4.06 -4.21 3.34
N HIS A 117 5.21 -3.62 3.65
CA HIS A 117 6.45 -3.98 2.96
C HIS A 117 6.79 -5.46 3.23
N PRO A 118 7.04 -6.30 2.20
CA PRO A 118 7.28 -7.72 2.42
C PRO A 118 8.43 -8.01 3.40
N GLY A 119 9.45 -7.15 3.39
CA GLY A 119 10.62 -7.26 4.26
C GLY A 119 11.94 -7.40 3.50
N ALA A 120 12.95 -7.89 4.18
CA ALA A 120 14.31 -8.04 3.64
C ALA A 120 14.91 -9.37 4.08
N HIS A 121 15.56 -10.10 3.17
CA HIS A 121 16.10 -11.45 3.42
C HIS A 121 17.39 -11.48 4.25
N MET A 122 17.97 -10.33 4.57
CA MET A 122 19.10 -10.16 5.48
C MET A 122 20.28 -11.12 5.22
N GLY A 123 20.54 -11.45 3.93
CA GLY A 123 21.62 -12.35 3.52
C GLY A 123 21.20 -13.83 3.33
N ALA A 124 19.97 -14.22 3.69
CA ALA A 124 19.48 -15.60 3.52
C ALA A 124 19.16 -15.98 2.07
N GLY A 125 19.16 -15.01 1.16
CA GLY A 125 18.80 -15.19 -0.24
C GLY A 125 17.32 -14.98 -0.52
N VAL A 126 17.00 -14.63 -1.77
CA VAL A 126 15.65 -14.23 -2.20
C VAL A 126 14.65 -15.37 -1.96
N GLU A 127 14.87 -16.56 -2.48
CA GLU A 127 13.90 -17.67 -2.38
C GLU A 127 13.59 -18.05 -0.93
N SER A 128 14.62 -18.10 -0.06
CA SER A 128 14.42 -18.34 1.37
C SER A 128 13.60 -17.25 2.05
N GLY A 129 13.83 -16.00 1.65
CA GLY A 129 13.07 -14.87 2.17
C GLY A 129 11.60 -14.89 1.74
N LEU A 130 11.32 -15.21 0.47
CA LEU A 130 9.94 -15.35 -0.04
C LEU A 130 9.17 -16.48 0.68
N ASP A 131 9.82 -17.62 0.89
CA ASP A 131 9.26 -18.73 1.67
C ASP A 131 8.98 -18.34 3.12
N GLN A 132 9.90 -17.58 3.73
CA GLN A 132 9.72 -17.12 5.10
C GLN A 132 8.55 -16.16 5.24
N ILE A 133 8.36 -15.23 4.27
CA ILE A 133 7.20 -14.32 4.25
C ILE A 133 5.90 -15.12 4.16
N ALA A 134 5.80 -16.06 3.22
CA ALA A 134 4.59 -16.86 3.05
C ALA A 134 4.23 -17.64 4.32
N ARG A 135 5.20 -18.38 4.89
CA ARG A 135 4.98 -19.10 6.17
C ARG A 135 4.62 -18.15 7.34
N SER A 136 5.17 -16.94 7.36
CA SER A 136 4.84 -15.96 8.38
C SER A 136 3.40 -15.48 8.24
N LEU A 137 2.94 -15.23 7.00
CA LEU A 137 1.55 -14.84 6.71
C LEU A 137 0.57 -15.96 7.10
N ASP A 138 0.87 -17.23 6.76
CA ASP A 138 0.02 -18.35 7.13
C ASP A 138 -0.08 -18.50 8.65
N ARG A 139 1.05 -18.37 9.36
CA ARG A 139 1.06 -18.34 10.83
C ARG A 139 0.23 -17.20 11.39
N ILE A 140 0.37 -15.99 10.87
CA ILE A 140 -0.40 -14.80 11.28
C ILE A 140 -1.90 -15.04 11.04
N HIS A 141 -2.27 -15.53 9.86
CA HIS A 141 -3.66 -15.82 9.52
C HIS A 141 -4.27 -16.87 10.46
N ALA A 142 -3.50 -17.88 10.85
CA ALA A 142 -3.91 -18.89 11.83
C ALA A 142 -4.11 -18.31 13.24
N MET A 143 -3.40 -17.24 13.62
CA MET A 143 -3.58 -16.53 14.90
C MET A 143 -4.83 -15.65 14.94
N VAL A 144 -5.32 -15.20 13.79
CA VAL A 144 -6.50 -14.34 13.64
C VAL A 144 -7.46 -14.88 12.55
N PRO A 145 -8.00 -16.09 12.72
CA PRO A 145 -8.76 -16.78 11.68
C PRO A 145 -10.07 -16.09 11.32
N GLU A 146 -10.68 -15.36 12.25
CA GLU A 146 -11.97 -14.68 12.05
C GLU A 146 -11.83 -13.30 11.40
N HIS A 147 -10.60 -12.75 11.30
CA HIS A 147 -10.38 -11.45 10.71
C HIS A 147 -10.55 -11.50 9.18
N LYS A 148 -11.22 -10.47 8.64
CA LYS A 148 -11.47 -10.30 7.21
C LYS A 148 -10.52 -9.31 6.55
N VAL A 149 -9.66 -8.68 7.34
CA VAL A 149 -8.66 -7.73 6.86
C VAL A 149 -7.68 -8.41 5.91
N VAL A 150 -7.44 -7.76 4.78
CA VAL A 150 -6.50 -8.23 3.75
C VAL A 150 -5.13 -7.58 3.96
N THR A 151 -4.08 -8.37 3.83
CA THR A 151 -2.70 -7.87 3.73
C THR A 151 -2.39 -7.49 2.28
N LEU A 152 -2.01 -6.25 2.02
CA LEU A 152 -1.52 -5.82 0.71
C LEU A 152 0.00 -5.71 0.76
N LEU A 153 0.69 -6.66 0.13
CA LEU A 153 2.14 -6.61 0.00
C LEU A 153 2.54 -5.49 -0.95
N GLU A 154 3.32 -4.56 -0.48
CA GLU A 154 3.74 -3.42 -1.29
C GLU A 154 4.95 -3.76 -2.15
N THR A 155 4.95 -3.30 -3.42
CA THR A 155 6.14 -3.34 -4.26
C THR A 155 7.28 -2.56 -3.59
N ALA A 156 8.52 -3.00 -3.74
CA ALA A 156 9.69 -2.38 -3.14
C ALA A 156 10.67 -1.86 -4.22
N ALA A 157 11.41 -0.81 -3.90
CA ALA A 157 12.36 -0.19 -4.83
C ALA A 157 13.62 -1.04 -5.12
N GLY A 158 13.88 -2.11 -4.35
CA GLY A 158 15.01 -3.00 -4.53
C GLY A 158 16.30 -2.54 -3.84
N GLN A 159 16.20 -1.76 -2.77
CA GLN A 159 17.35 -1.37 -1.96
C GLN A 159 17.87 -2.53 -1.12
N GLY A 160 19.18 -2.75 -1.12
CA GLY A 160 19.84 -3.75 -0.27
C GLY A 160 19.29 -5.16 -0.50
N SER A 161 18.73 -5.77 0.53
CA SER A 161 18.14 -7.11 0.52
C SER A 161 16.61 -7.12 0.60
N CYS A 162 15.94 -5.99 0.25
CA CYS A 162 14.49 -5.89 0.21
C CYS A 162 13.90 -6.89 -0.78
N LEU A 163 12.74 -7.42 -0.43
CA LEU A 163 11.93 -8.35 -1.22
C LEU A 163 10.67 -7.66 -1.74
N GLY A 164 10.11 -8.19 -2.82
CA GLY A 164 8.96 -7.57 -3.50
C GLY A 164 9.35 -6.50 -4.51
N CYS A 165 10.62 -6.48 -4.94
CA CYS A 165 11.10 -5.53 -5.95
C CYS A 165 10.77 -5.96 -7.39
N SER A 166 10.31 -7.17 -7.61
CA SER A 166 9.73 -7.60 -8.87
C SER A 166 8.33 -8.18 -8.67
N PHE A 167 7.50 -8.10 -9.71
CA PHE A 167 6.17 -8.72 -9.68
C PHE A 167 6.26 -10.23 -9.54
N GLU A 168 7.32 -10.85 -10.07
CA GLU A 168 7.60 -12.28 -9.90
C GLU A 168 7.79 -12.65 -8.42
N GLU A 169 8.54 -11.86 -7.65
CA GLU A 169 8.73 -12.10 -6.22
C GLU A 169 7.40 -12.04 -5.46
N LEU A 170 6.58 -11.01 -5.72
CA LEU A 170 5.25 -10.89 -5.11
C LEU A 170 4.33 -12.04 -5.53
N GLY A 171 4.33 -12.39 -6.81
CA GLY A 171 3.56 -13.52 -7.33
C GLY A 171 3.94 -14.84 -6.66
N LYS A 172 5.23 -15.08 -6.43
CA LYS A 172 5.71 -16.26 -5.69
C LYS A 172 5.21 -16.29 -4.26
N ILE A 173 5.20 -15.14 -3.54
CA ILE A 173 4.63 -15.08 -2.18
C ILE A 173 3.14 -15.42 -2.24
N LEU A 174 2.36 -14.78 -3.13
CA LEU A 174 0.92 -15.03 -3.27
C LEU A 174 0.61 -16.51 -3.59
N GLN A 175 1.46 -17.17 -4.38
CA GLN A 175 1.28 -18.59 -4.74
C GLN A 175 1.56 -19.54 -3.57
N ARG A 176 2.43 -19.14 -2.63
CA ARG A 176 2.87 -19.97 -1.50
C ARG A 176 1.99 -19.82 -0.26
N VAL A 177 1.23 -18.71 -0.14
CA VAL A 177 0.30 -18.49 0.98
C VAL A 177 -0.92 -19.40 0.85
N ASP A 178 -1.31 -20.08 1.94
CA ASP A 178 -2.43 -21.02 1.99
C ASP A 178 -3.76 -20.33 1.70
N ASP A 179 -4.07 -19.22 2.39
CA ASP A 179 -5.28 -18.43 2.15
C ASP A 179 -5.00 -17.19 1.30
N ARG A 180 -5.02 -17.38 0.00
CA ARG A 180 -4.82 -16.31 -0.99
C ARG A 180 -5.89 -15.23 -0.94
N SER A 181 -7.05 -15.49 -0.36
CA SER A 181 -8.12 -14.49 -0.27
C SER A 181 -7.75 -13.34 0.67
N ARG A 182 -6.83 -13.57 1.59
CA ARG A 182 -6.37 -12.62 2.61
C ARG A 182 -5.10 -11.85 2.23
N VAL A 183 -4.53 -12.09 1.04
CA VAL A 183 -3.30 -11.42 0.58
C VAL A 183 -3.49 -10.85 -0.80
N GLY A 184 -3.06 -9.62 -1.03
CA GLY A 184 -3.01 -8.94 -2.32
C GLY A 184 -1.77 -8.09 -2.45
N VAL A 185 -1.78 -7.15 -3.40
CA VAL A 185 -0.63 -6.29 -3.71
C VAL A 185 -1.05 -4.83 -3.68
N CYS A 186 -0.19 -4.00 -3.12
CA CYS A 186 -0.17 -2.55 -3.30
C CYS A 186 0.97 -2.20 -4.27
N VAL A 187 0.65 -1.48 -5.35
CA VAL A 187 1.64 -1.07 -6.35
C VAL A 187 2.05 0.37 -6.09
N ASP A 188 3.31 0.61 -5.67
CA ASP A 188 3.87 1.96 -5.57
C ASP A 188 4.58 2.34 -6.87
N THR A 189 4.19 3.47 -7.46
CA THR A 189 4.72 3.93 -8.75
C THR A 189 6.19 4.34 -8.68
N CYS A 190 6.65 4.92 -7.57
CA CYS A 190 8.06 5.21 -7.34
C CYS A 190 8.88 3.93 -7.21
N HIS A 191 8.37 2.94 -6.46
CA HIS A 191 9.08 1.69 -6.21
C HIS A 191 9.24 0.86 -7.49
N ILE A 192 8.18 0.68 -8.28
CA ILE A 192 8.29 -0.06 -9.54
C ILE A 192 9.21 0.65 -10.53
N PHE A 193 9.16 1.98 -10.60
CA PHE A 193 10.08 2.77 -11.43
C PHE A 193 11.53 2.60 -10.99
N ALA A 194 11.79 2.70 -9.68
CA ALA A 194 13.12 2.47 -9.12
C ALA A 194 13.61 1.04 -9.34
N SER A 195 12.71 0.06 -9.44
CA SER A 195 13.03 -1.35 -9.74
C SER A 195 13.22 -1.63 -11.24
N GLY A 196 12.89 -0.67 -12.13
CA GLY A 196 13.16 -0.79 -13.57
C GLY A 196 11.92 -0.95 -14.47
N TYR A 197 10.70 -0.82 -13.91
CA TYR A 197 9.47 -0.80 -14.70
C TYR A 197 9.19 0.62 -15.18
N ASP A 198 9.28 0.84 -16.49
CA ASP A 198 9.11 2.17 -17.08
C ASP A 198 7.66 2.43 -17.48
N ILE A 199 6.94 3.18 -16.67
CA ILE A 199 5.54 3.54 -16.90
C ILE A 199 5.34 4.93 -17.51
N ARG A 200 6.40 5.57 -18.03
CA ARG A 200 6.35 6.95 -18.55
C ARG A 200 5.71 7.08 -19.93
N THR A 201 5.67 6.01 -20.68
CA THR A 201 5.09 5.98 -22.04
C THR A 201 3.96 4.96 -22.11
N PRO A 202 2.98 5.13 -23.03
CA PRO A 202 1.92 4.13 -23.19
C PRO A 202 2.44 2.71 -23.44
N ALA A 203 3.50 2.55 -24.24
CA ALA A 203 4.09 1.25 -24.54
C ALA A 203 4.75 0.63 -23.29
N GLY A 204 5.57 1.41 -22.56
CA GLY A 204 6.23 0.94 -21.33
C GLY A 204 5.23 0.66 -20.20
N TYR A 205 4.16 1.46 -20.12
CA TYR A 205 3.06 1.21 -19.20
C TYR A 205 2.38 -0.14 -19.49
N GLU A 206 1.98 -0.39 -20.75
CA GLU A 206 1.30 -1.65 -21.08
C GLU A 206 2.22 -2.85 -20.87
N GLU A 207 3.50 -2.79 -21.26
CA GLU A 207 4.48 -3.84 -20.94
C GLU A 207 4.58 -4.11 -19.43
N THR A 208 4.56 -3.04 -18.61
CA THR A 208 4.59 -3.16 -17.15
C THR A 208 3.33 -3.84 -16.61
N ILE A 209 2.15 -3.46 -17.13
CA ILE A 209 0.89 -4.06 -16.71
C ILE A 209 0.75 -5.51 -17.19
N GLU A 210 1.27 -5.85 -18.37
CA GLU A 210 1.33 -7.25 -18.83
C GLU A 210 2.17 -8.12 -17.87
N LYS A 211 3.32 -7.63 -17.41
CA LYS A 211 4.12 -8.33 -16.40
C LYS A 211 3.41 -8.43 -15.03
N LEU A 212 2.68 -7.39 -14.65
CA LEU A 212 1.87 -7.41 -13.43
C LEU A 212 0.76 -8.47 -13.52
N GLU A 213 0.07 -8.55 -14.67
CA GLU A 213 -0.96 -9.58 -14.92
C GLU A 213 -0.35 -10.98 -14.92
N GLU A 214 0.79 -11.19 -15.58
CA GLU A 214 1.45 -12.49 -15.69
C GLU A 214 1.83 -13.06 -14.32
N HIS A 215 2.44 -12.26 -13.46
CA HIS A 215 3.02 -12.73 -12.20
C HIS A 215 2.09 -12.60 -11.01
N VAL A 216 1.35 -11.51 -10.92
CA VAL A 216 0.49 -11.17 -9.78
C VAL A 216 -0.98 -11.43 -10.08
N GLY A 217 -1.42 -11.07 -11.30
CA GLY A 217 -2.84 -10.98 -11.66
C GLY A 217 -3.46 -9.65 -11.22
N ILE A 218 -4.10 -8.94 -12.16
CA ILE A 218 -4.73 -7.62 -11.89
C ILE A 218 -5.78 -7.70 -10.80
N GLU A 219 -6.47 -8.83 -10.70
CA GLU A 219 -7.47 -9.08 -9.66
C GLU A 219 -6.89 -9.05 -8.24
N ASN A 220 -5.60 -9.22 -8.08
CA ASN A 220 -4.89 -9.21 -6.80
C ASN A 220 -4.36 -7.83 -6.40
N VAL A 221 -4.50 -6.81 -7.25
CA VAL A 221 -4.10 -5.44 -6.91
C VAL A 221 -5.19 -4.78 -6.07
N GLY A 222 -4.88 -4.48 -4.80
CA GLY A 222 -5.83 -3.90 -3.84
C GLY A 222 -5.66 -2.40 -3.61
N ALA A 223 -4.50 -1.83 -3.94
CA ALA A 223 -4.23 -0.40 -3.80
C ALA A 223 -3.10 0.04 -4.74
N PHE A 224 -3.04 1.34 -4.99
CA PHE A 224 -1.85 2.02 -5.52
C PHE A 224 -1.34 3.04 -4.52
N HIS A 225 -0.01 3.12 -4.37
CA HIS A 225 0.65 4.32 -3.90
C HIS A 225 1.12 5.13 -5.12
N LEU A 226 0.63 6.36 -5.23
CA LEU A 226 1.00 7.25 -6.35
C LEU A 226 2.05 8.24 -5.87
N ASN A 227 3.30 7.95 -6.18
CA ASN A 227 4.45 8.76 -5.81
C ASN A 227 5.34 8.97 -7.04
N ASP A 228 5.77 10.23 -7.28
CA ASP A 228 6.81 10.48 -8.27
C ASP A 228 8.19 10.11 -7.66
N SER A 229 9.19 9.95 -8.49
CA SER A 229 10.53 9.53 -8.05
C SER A 229 11.57 10.63 -8.24
N LYS A 230 12.34 10.91 -7.18
CA LYS A 230 13.54 11.75 -7.28
C LYS A 230 14.66 11.10 -8.06
N LYS A 231 14.62 9.78 -8.22
CA LYS A 231 15.70 8.99 -8.80
C LYS A 231 15.31 8.46 -10.17
N HIS A 232 16.34 8.11 -10.96
CA HIS A 232 16.13 7.57 -12.31
C HIS A 232 15.62 6.14 -12.30
N LEU A 233 15.11 5.72 -13.46
CA LEU A 233 14.66 4.36 -13.71
C LEU A 233 15.75 3.34 -13.34
N GLY A 234 15.38 2.29 -12.63
CA GLY A 234 16.28 1.21 -12.22
C GLY A 234 17.32 1.61 -11.16
N SER A 235 17.13 2.75 -10.50
CA SER A 235 18.08 3.26 -9.48
C SER A 235 18.16 2.40 -8.23
N ARG A 236 17.15 1.61 -7.95
CA ARG A 236 16.96 0.85 -6.71
C ARG A 236 17.03 1.72 -5.45
N VAL A 237 16.50 2.96 -5.55
CA VAL A 237 16.51 3.92 -4.45
C VAL A 237 15.11 4.47 -4.25
N ASP A 238 14.53 4.19 -3.10
CA ASP A 238 13.24 4.74 -2.67
C ASP A 238 13.42 6.20 -2.22
N ARG A 239 12.93 7.13 -3.05
CA ARG A 239 12.91 8.57 -2.75
C ARG A 239 11.73 9.20 -3.48
N HIS A 240 10.62 9.35 -2.77
CA HIS A 240 9.40 9.96 -3.27
C HIS A 240 9.57 11.44 -3.59
N GLU A 241 8.88 11.90 -4.63
CA GLU A 241 8.77 13.29 -5.03
C GLU A 241 7.29 13.66 -5.22
N HIS A 242 6.99 14.94 -5.27
CA HIS A 242 5.67 15.45 -5.61
C HIS A 242 5.28 15.09 -7.03
N ILE A 243 3.99 14.88 -7.26
CA ILE A 243 3.43 14.47 -8.55
C ILE A 243 3.85 15.43 -9.68
N GLY A 244 4.46 14.87 -10.71
CA GLY A 244 4.97 15.62 -11.87
C GLY A 244 6.21 16.46 -11.60
N LYS A 245 6.88 16.28 -10.45
CA LYS A 245 8.12 17.01 -10.09
C LYS A 245 9.36 16.10 -10.09
N GLY A 246 9.16 14.80 -10.29
CA GLY A 246 10.22 13.80 -10.36
C GLY A 246 10.51 13.31 -11.77
N GLN A 247 11.04 12.10 -11.84
CA GLN A 247 11.51 11.45 -13.07
C GLN A 247 10.40 10.67 -13.80
N LEU A 248 9.26 10.41 -13.14
CA LEU A 248 8.08 9.79 -13.77
C LEU A 248 7.32 10.79 -14.64
N GLY A 249 7.07 11.99 -14.11
CA GLY A 249 6.30 13.02 -14.79
C GLY A 249 4.79 12.73 -14.78
N LEU A 250 4.00 13.71 -15.26
CA LEU A 250 2.53 13.66 -15.17
C LEU A 250 1.91 12.57 -16.04
N ASP A 251 2.48 12.27 -17.21
CA ASP A 251 1.90 11.32 -18.16
C ASP A 251 1.78 9.91 -17.58
N ALA A 252 2.77 9.47 -16.79
CA ALA A 252 2.74 8.19 -16.10
C ALA A 252 1.51 8.06 -15.18
N PHE A 253 1.20 9.11 -14.42
CA PHE A 253 0.02 9.12 -13.56
C PHE A 253 -1.28 9.17 -14.36
N GLY A 254 -1.30 9.89 -15.49
CA GLY A 254 -2.44 9.91 -16.41
C GLY A 254 -2.78 8.50 -16.92
N LEU A 255 -1.78 7.70 -17.27
CA LEU A 255 -1.96 6.31 -17.69
C LEU A 255 -2.59 5.45 -16.58
N VAL A 256 -2.06 5.51 -15.35
CA VAL A 256 -2.59 4.74 -14.21
C VAL A 256 -4.02 5.17 -13.84
N LEU A 257 -4.30 6.47 -13.84
CA LEU A 257 -5.59 7.01 -13.39
C LEU A 257 -6.74 6.69 -14.34
N ASN A 258 -6.44 6.65 -15.64
CA ASN A 258 -7.45 6.43 -16.70
C ASN A 258 -7.52 4.96 -17.14
N ASP A 259 -6.76 4.06 -16.54
CA ASP A 259 -6.85 2.64 -16.81
C ASP A 259 -8.12 2.04 -16.19
N PRO A 260 -9.08 1.55 -17.01
CA PRO A 260 -10.32 0.98 -16.50
C PRO A 260 -10.11 -0.26 -15.63
N ARG A 261 -8.97 -0.96 -15.77
CA ARG A 261 -8.61 -2.12 -14.94
C ARG A 261 -8.51 -1.73 -13.46
N PHE A 262 -8.10 -0.49 -13.16
CA PHE A 262 -7.86 0.05 -11.83
C PHE A 262 -8.83 1.15 -11.39
N ALA A 263 -9.92 1.37 -12.11
CA ALA A 263 -10.87 2.45 -11.82
C ALA A 263 -11.45 2.37 -10.40
N ARG A 264 -11.54 1.18 -9.81
CA ARG A 264 -12.12 0.94 -8.48
C ARG A 264 -11.10 0.68 -7.38
N ILE A 265 -9.84 0.91 -7.65
CA ILE A 265 -8.73 0.69 -6.71
C ILE A 265 -8.36 2.03 -6.06
N PRO A 266 -8.23 2.12 -4.73
CA PRO A 266 -7.76 3.33 -4.05
C PRO A 266 -6.33 3.68 -4.45
N LYS A 267 -6.09 4.98 -4.59
CA LYS A 267 -4.82 5.57 -5.00
C LYS A 267 -4.39 6.56 -3.93
N ILE A 268 -3.33 6.24 -3.22
CA ILE A 268 -2.88 6.95 -2.02
C ILE A 268 -1.54 7.61 -2.28
N LEU A 269 -1.42 8.89 -1.94
CA LEU A 269 -0.18 9.66 -1.99
C LEU A 269 0.65 9.45 -0.71
N GLU A 270 1.94 9.24 -0.88
CA GLU A 270 2.94 9.25 0.19
C GLU A 270 4.09 10.22 -0.11
N THR A 271 3.76 11.27 -0.84
CA THR A 271 4.69 12.33 -1.25
C THR A 271 5.22 13.11 -0.03
N PRO A 272 6.38 13.79 -0.15
CA PRO A 272 6.94 14.58 0.93
C PRO A 272 5.95 15.60 1.52
N LYS A 273 5.90 15.71 2.83
CA LYS A 273 5.04 16.66 3.54
C LYS A 273 5.87 17.91 3.89
N THR A 274 5.77 18.97 3.11
CA THR A 274 6.45 20.26 3.37
C THR A 274 5.61 21.17 4.24
N VAL A 275 4.31 21.25 3.95
CA VAL A 275 3.30 21.91 4.78
C VAL A 275 2.14 20.93 4.94
N GLU A 276 1.72 20.66 6.18
CA GLU A 276 0.63 19.72 6.46
C GLU A 276 -0.61 20.15 5.66
N THR A 277 -1.20 19.21 4.91
CA THR A 277 -2.35 19.35 4.03
C THR A 277 -2.13 20.11 2.71
N GLU A 278 -1.28 21.11 2.62
CA GLU A 278 -1.12 21.90 1.39
C GLU A 278 -0.45 21.08 0.28
N SER A 279 0.63 20.37 0.60
CA SER A 279 1.34 19.52 -0.35
C SER A 279 0.41 18.42 -0.91
N ASP A 280 -0.35 17.76 -0.04
CA ASP A 280 -1.28 16.70 -0.45
C ASP A 280 -2.41 17.26 -1.33
N ARG A 281 -2.98 18.42 -0.95
CA ARG A 281 -4.01 19.08 -1.75
C ARG A 281 -3.52 19.45 -3.14
N THR A 282 -2.29 19.96 -3.25
CA THR A 282 -1.66 20.29 -4.54
C THR A 282 -1.49 19.04 -5.39
N ASN A 283 -0.96 17.96 -4.82
CA ASN A 283 -0.76 16.70 -5.54
C ASN A 283 -2.09 16.04 -5.96
N ILE A 284 -3.10 16.02 -5.09
CA ILE A 284 -4.45 15.51 -5.43
C ILE A 284 -5.07 16.34 -6.56
N THR A 285 -4.91 17.67 -6.52
CA THR A 285 -5.40 18.54 -7.60
C THR A 285 -4.71 18.24 -8.92
N ALA A 286 -3.38 18.03 -8.91
CA ALA A 286 -2.63 17.65 -10.09
C ALA A 286 -3.10 16.31 -10.66
N LEU A 287 -3.31 15.29 -9.82
CA LEU A 287 -3.83 13.97 -10.25
C LEU A 287 -5.23 14.09 -10.86
N ARG A 288 -6.13 14.85 -10.23
CA ARG A 288 -7.50 15.05 -10.73
C ARG A 288 -7.56 15.74 -12.09
N ALA A 289 -6.63 16.65 -12.34
CA ALA A 289 -6.53 17.32 -13.63
C ALA A 289 -6.15 16.37 -14.78
N LEU A 290 -5.64 15.16 -14.48
CA LEU A 290 -5.29 14.13 -15.46
C LEU A 290 -6.46 13.18 -15.77
N LEU A 291 -7.55 13.22 -14.99
CA LEU A 291 -8.71 12.37 -15.24
C LEU A 291 -9.42 12.80 -16.52
N VAL A 292 -9.63 11.85 -17.42
CA VAL A 292 -10.45 12.06 -18.62
C VAL A 292 -11.91 11.96 -18.22
N ALA A 293 -12.73 12.93 -18.66
CA ALA A 293 -14.17 12.87 -18.43
C ALA A 293 -14.75 11.60 -19.09
N ALA A 294 -15.50 10.82 -18.30
CA ALA A 294 -16.16 9.59 -18.75
C ALA A 294 -17.34 9.88 -19.67
#